data_ebf0fc313b406fc84b4a826bb72f6366
#
_entry.id   ebf0fc313b406fc84b4a826bb72f6366
#
_cell.length_a   1.000
_cell.length_b   1.000
_cell.length_c   1.000
_cell.angle_alpha   90.00
_cell.angle_beta   90.00
_cell.angle_gamma   90.00
#
_symmetry.space_group_name_H-M   'P 1'
#
loop_
_entity.id
_entity.type
_entity.pdbx_description
1 polymer ?
#
loop_
_entity_poly.entity_id
_entity_poly.type
_entity_poly.pdbx_seq_one_letter_code
_entity_poly.pdbx_strand_id
1 'polypeptide(L)'
;QCEPKNKVSWIIKTYTVFNFDQCTFAEEIPAKFLPKKAKKTSKVDKRKAIKRAEDIVVKYAKTLKGGLRHGGDRAFYVPTADRVQLPERDQFKSDSYYYRVAFHELTHSTGHKSRLDRFSRASFW
;
A
#
# COMPACT_ATOMS: atom_id res chain seq x y z
N GLN A 1 27.75 -38.65 13.01
CA GLN A 1 28.02 -37.74 11.86
C GLN A 1 26.83 -36.76 11.78
N CYS A 2 27.06 -35.49 12.14
CA CYS A 2 26.07 -34.43 11.98
C CYS A 2 26.15 -33.91 10.55
N GLU A 3 25.07 -34.07 9.80
CA GLU A 3 24.94 -33.42 8.49
C GLU A 3 24.95 -31.89 8.66
N PRO A 4 25.63 -31.13 7.77
CA PRO A 4 25.64 -29.68 7.84
C PRO A 4 24.25 -29.18 7.45
N LYS A 5 23.53 -28.58 8.40
CA LYS A 5 22.28 -27.85 8.10
C LYS A 5 22.61 -26.74 7.12
N ASN A 6 22.05 -26.80 5.91
CA ASN A 6 22.14 -25.74 4.91
C ASN A 6 21.67 -24.42 5.53
N LYS A 7 22.63 -23.57 5.92
CA LYS A 7 22.34 -22.19 6.34
C LYS A 7 21.90 -21.40 5.11
N VAL A 8 20.62 -21.11 5.00
CA VAL A 8 20.13 -20.15 4.01
C VAL A 8 20.64 -18.77 4.43
N SER A 9 21.53 -18.20 3.62
CA SER A 9 22.06 -16.85 3.82
C SER A 9 21.22 -15.88 2.98
N TRP A 10 20.55 -14.93 3.62
CA TRP A 10 19.81 -13.87 2.95
C TRP A 10 20.76 -12.72 2.62
N ILE A 11 20.88 -12.40 1.34
CA ILE A 11 21.65 -11.25 0.87
C ILE A 11 20.67 -10.16 0.44
N ILE A 12 20.72 -9.03 1.14
CA ILE A 12 19.96 -7.84 0.74
C ILE A 12 20.81 -7.07 -0.29
N LYS A 13 20.23 -6.86 -1.48
CA LYS A 13 20.84 -6.02 -2.51
C LYS A 13 19.95 -4.79 -2.71
N THR A 14 20.57 -3.63 -2.75
CA THR A 14 19.91 -2.37 -3.09
C THR A 14 20.21 -1.97 -4.52
N TYR A 15 19.19 -1.45 -5.22
CA TYR A 15 19.34 -0.97 -6.58
C TYR A 15 18.72 0.42 -6.69
N THR A 16 19.38 1.32 -7.39
CA THR A 16 18.77 2.60 -7.77
C THR A 16 17.84 2.34 -8.96
N VAL A 17 16.59 2.73 -8.83
CA VAL A 17 15.58 2.59 -9.89
C VAL A 17 15.12 3.97 -10.34
N PHE A 18 14.86 4.12 -11.63
CA PHE A 18 14.41 5.35 -12.25
C PHE A 18 13.04 5.13 -12.90
N ASN A 19 12.23 6.19 -12.96
CA ASN A 19 11.04 6.14 -13.79
C ASN A 19 11.48 6.10 -15.28
N PHE A 20 10.89 5.19 -16.05
CA PHE A 20 11.17 5.01 -17.46
C PHE A 20 11.05 6.31 -18.26
N ASP A 21 10.04 7.14 -17.97
CA ASP A 21 9.80 8.42 -18.65
C ASP A 21 10.86 9.49 -18.33
N GLN A 22 11.71 9.27 -17.33
CA GLN A 22 12.80 10.16 -16.92
C GLN A 22 14.16 9.71 -17.48
N CYS A 23 14.21 8.60 -18.21
CA CYS A 23 15.43 8.04 -18.74
C CYS A 23 15.61 8.42 -20.22
N THR A 24 16.83 8.84 -20.60
CA THR A 24 17.24 8.98 -21.98
C THR A 24 18.11 7.76 -22.33
N PHE A 25 17.74 7.06 -23.39
CA PHE A 25 18.45 5.84 -23.81
C PHE A 25 19.36 6.14 -24.99
N ALA A 26 20.58 5.62 -24.94
CA ALA A 26 21.56 5.79 -26.02
C ALA A 26 21.24 4.91 -27.25
N GLU A 27 20.50 3.82 -27.04
CA GLU A 27 20.12 2.86 -28.10
C GLU A 27 18.61 2.61 -28.05
N GLU A 28 18.05 2.11 -29.16
CA GLU A 28 16.64 1.75 -29.25
C GLU A 28 16.31 0.58 -28.33
N ILE A 29 15.31 0.77 -27.46
CA ILE A 29 14.93 -0.25 -26.49
C ILE A 29 14.05 -1.30 -27.17
N PRO A 30 14.39 -2.59 -27.06
CA PRO A 30 13.55 -3.65 -27.61
C PRO A 30 12.13 -3.57 -27.07
N ALA A 31 11.14 -3.74 -27.94
CA ALA A 31 9.70 -3.58 -27.65
C ALA A 31 9.21 -4.40 -26.43
N LYS A 32 9.89 -5.53 -26.13
CA LYS A 32 9.58 -6.39 -24.96
C LYS A 32 9.81 -5.70 -23.61
N PHE A 33 10.67 -4.68 -23.56
CA PHE A 33 10.97 -3.93 -22.32
C PHE A 33 10.20 -2.61 -22.24
N LEU A 34 9.50 -2.21 -23.31
CA LEU A 34 8.68 -1.01 -23.26
C LEU A 34 7.46 -1.23 -22.34
N PRO A 35 7.10 -0.21 -21.51
CA PRO A 35 5.92 -0.30 -20.69
C PRO A 35 4.68 -0.48 -21.57
N LYS A 36 3.85 -1.49 -21.27
CA LYS A 36 2.59 -1.67 -21.98
C LYS A 36 1.71 -0.46 -21.69
N LYS A 37 1.24 0.22 -22.73
CA LYS A 37 0.29 1.34 -22.58
C LYS A 37 -0.89 0.87 -21.73
N ALA A 38 -1.16 1.57 -20.63
CA ALA A 38 -2.31 1.27 -19.79
C ALA A 38 -3.59 1.41 -20.64
N LYS A 39 -4.42 0.37 -20.63
CA LYS A 39 -5.74 0.44 -21.30
C LYS A 39 -6.54 1.55 -20.63
N LYS A 40 -7.09 2.50 -21.41
CA LYS A 40 -8.02 3.49 -20.88
C LYS A 40 -9.22 2.76 -20.29
N THR A 41 -9.40 2.85 -18.98
CA THR A 41 -10.55 2.21 -18.30
C THR A 41 -11.83 2.95 -18.66
N SER A 42 -12.87 2.21 -19.05
CA SER A 42 -14.20 2.75 -19.31
C SER A 42 -14.84 3.30 -18.01
N LYS A 43 -15.91 4.13 -18.14
CA LYS A 43 -16.68 4.60 -16.96
C LYS A 43 -17.22 3.44 -16.11
N VAL A 44 -17.59 2.34 -16.75
CA VAL A 44 -18.10 1.12 -16.08
C VAL A 44 -17.00 0.44 -15.29
N ASP A 45 -15.80 0.34 -15.86
CA ASP A 45 -14.64 -0.27 -15.18
C ASP A 45 -14.20 0.58 -13.98
N LYS A 46 -14.27 1.92 -14.10
CA LYS A 46 -13.99 2.83 -12.98
C LYS A 46 -14.96 2.61 -11.82
N ARG A 47 -16.27 2.48 -12.07
CA ARG A 47 -17.28 2.21 -11.03
C ARG A 47 -17.06 0.86 -10.35
N LYS A 48 -16.75 -0.19 -11.12
CA LYS A 48 -16.39 -1.51 -10.57
C LYS A 48 -15.13 -1.44 -9.71
N ALA A 49 -14.12 -0.68 -10.14
CA ALA A 49 -12.89 -0.49 -9.39
C ALA A 49 -13.14 0.21 -8.05
N ILE A 50 -13.98 1.27 -8.00
CA ILE A 50 -14.34 1.98 -6.79
C ILE A 50 -15.11 1.06 -5.83
N LYS A 51 -16.10 0.30 -6.32
CA LYS A 51 -16.82 -0.68 -5.49
C LYS A 51 -15.89 -1.71 -4.88
N ARG A 52 -14.93 -2.22 -5.65
CA ARG A 52 -13.93 -3.16 -5.15
C ARG A 52 -13.03 -2.53 -4.09
N ALA A 53 -12.66 -1.25 -4.24
CA ALA A 53 -11.90 -0.52 -3.23
C ALA A 53 -12.70 -0.40 -1.91
N GLU A 54 -13.99 -0.06 -1.99
CA GLU A 54 -14.88 -0.04 -0.83
C GLU A 54 -14.94 -1.39 -0.12
N ASP A 55 -15.18 -2.46 -0.87
CA ASP A 55 -15.24 -3.82 -0.31
C ASP A 55 -13.95 -4.20 0.45
N ILE A 56 -12.79 -3.81 -0.08
CA ILE A 56 -11.50 -4.06 0.57
C ILE A 56 -11.39 -3.24 1.85
N VAL A 57 -11.66 -1.94 1.81
CA VAL A 57 -11.59 -1.04 2.98
C VAL A 57 -12.50 -1.54 4.09
N VAL A 58 -13.77 -1.85 3.76
CA VAL A 58 -14.76 -2.33 4.75
C VAL A 58 -14.35 -3.68 5.35
N LYS A 59 -13.90 -4.63 4.51
CA LYS A 59 -13.46 -5.94 5.01
C LYS A 59 -12.23 -5.83 5.89
N TYR A 60 -11.25 -5.04 5.47
CA TYR A 60 -10.01 -4.89 6.23
C TYR A 60 -10.24 -4.11 7.53
N ALA A 61 -11.07 -3.07 7.52
CA ALA A 61 -11.41 -2.29 8.72
C ALA A 61 -11.97 -3.15 9.86
N LYS A 62 -12.69 -4.24 9.53
CA LYS A 62 -13.19 -5.22 10.52
C LYS A 62 -12.07 -6.01 11.21
N THR A 63 -10.89 -6.07 10.65
CA THR A 63 -9.72 -6.75 11.25
C THR A 63 -8.98 -5.86 12.25
N LEU A 64 -9.25 -4.55 12.25
CA LEU A 64 -8.67 -3.60 13.19
C LEU A 64 -9.41 -3.65 14.52
N LYS A 65 -8.71 -3.74 15.63
CA LYS A 65 -9.30 -3.78 16.97
C LYS A 65 -10.12 -2.52 17.27
N GLY A 66 -9.62 -1.35 16.90
CA GLY A 66 -10.30 -0.05 17.05
C GLY A 66 -11.12 0.38 15.82
N GLY A 67 -11.07 -0.41 14.73
CA GLY A 67 -11.82 -0.18 13.50
C GLY A 67 -11.35 1.04 12.70
N LEU A 68 -12.19 1.45 11.75
CA LEU A 68 -12.04 2.67 10.96
C LEU A 68 -13.13 3.66 11.40
N ARG A 69 -12.73 4.91 11.65
CA ARG A 69 -13.64 5.99 12.06
C ARG A 69 -13.48 7.17 11.11
N HIS A 70 -14.56 7.90 10.92
CA HIS A 70 -14.58 9.18 10.21
C HIS A 70 -14.74 10.33 11.19
N GLY A 71 -14.25 11.51 10.82
CA GLY A 71 -14.34 12.76 11.57
C GLY A 71 -13.02 13.51 11.67
N GLY A 72 -13.10 14.78 12.01
CA GLY A 72 -11.94 15.68 12.02
C GLY A 72 -11.44 16.03 10.62
N ASP A 73 -10.24 16.57 10.54
CA ASP A 73 -9.62 17.08 9.31
C ASP A 73 -8.35 16.31 8.89
N ARG A 74 -7.98 15.28 9.65
CA ARG A 74 -6.71 14.55 9.47
C ARG A 74 -6.92 13.06 9.31
N ALA A 75 -6.13 12.44 8.44
CA ALA A 75 -6.02 11.00 8.29
C ALA A 75 -4.80 10.50 9.06
N PHE A 76 -4.96 9.44 9.86
CA PHE A 76 -3.84 8.80 10.58
C PHE A 76 -4.24 7.44 11.12
N TYR A 77 -3.21 6.59 11.32
CA TYR A 77 -3.33 5.34 12.05
C TYR A 77 -2.81 5.49 13.49
N VAL A 78 -3.54 4.95 14.47
CA VAL A 78 -3.18 4.94 15.89
C VAL A 78 -2.77 3.52 16.29
N PRO A 79 -1.46 3.23 16.45
CA PRO A 79 -0.98 1.87 16.77
C PRO A 79 -1.48 1.34 18.11
N THR A 80 -1.54 2.19 19.15
CA THR A 80 -1.96 1.80 20.49
C THR A 80 -3.42 1.35 20.57
N ALA A 81 -4.29 1.97 19.77
CA ALA A 81 -5.72 1.66 19.67
C ALA A 81 -6.05 0.72 18.51
N ASP A 82 -5.05 0.42 17.66
CA ASP A 82 -5.23 -0.31 16.39
C ASP A 82 -6.42 0.22 15.58
N ARG A 83 -6.44 1.54 15.37
CA ARG A 83 -7.55 2.29 14.76
C ARG A 83 -7.06 3.20 13.65
N VAL A 84 -7.80 3.24 12.56
CA VAL A 84 -7.63 4.24 11.50
C VAL A 84 -8.66 5.35 11.68
N GLN A 85 -8.20 6.59 11.58
CA GLN A 85 -9.02 7.79 11.53
C GLN A 85 -8.92 8.41 10.14
N LEU A 86 -10.06 8.77 9.54
CA LEU A 86 -10.15 9.49 8.28
C LEU A 86 -11.07 10.70 8.43
N PRO A 87 -10.86 11.77 7.67
CA PRO A 87 -11.86 12.84 7.51
C PRO A 87 -13.18 12.30 6.93
N GLU A 88 -14.24 13.08 7.03
CA GLU A 88 -15.51 12.75 6.36
C GLU A 88 -15.33 12.70 4.84
N ARG A 89 -16.12 11.86 4.15
CA ARG A 89 -15.95 11.61 2.71
C ARG A 89 -16.12 12.87 1.86
N ASP A 90 -16.99 13.77 2.25
CA ASP A 90 -17.28 15.04 1.56
C ASP A 90 -16.11 16.04 1.60
N GLN A 91 -15.16 15.88 2.55
CA GLN A 91 -13.94 16.67 2.62
C GLN A 91 -12.90 16.27 1.55
N PHE A 92 -13.08 15.14 0.88
CA PHE A 92 -12.17 14.69 -0.15
C PHE A 92 -12.58 15.20 -1.54
N LYS A 93 -11.60 15.62 -2.34
CA LYS A 93 -11.81 16.12 -3.71
C LYS A 93 -12.47 15.10 -4.66
N SER A 94 -12.38 13.82 -4.36
CA SER A 94 -13.00 12.73 -5.13
C SER A 94 -12.96 11.42 -4.34
N ASP A 95 -13.85 10.47 -4.69
CA ASP A 95 -13.83 9.12 -4.14
C ASP A 95 -12.48 8.41 -4.34
N SER A 96 -11.86 8.59 -5.49
CA SER A 96 -10.54 8.00 -5.76
C SER A 96 -9.47 8.53 -4.80
N TYR A 97 -9.56 9.81 -4.42
CA TYR A 97 -8.64 10.40 -3.47
C TYR A 97 -8.90 9.89 -2.04
N TYR A 98 -10.17 9.73 -1.66
CA TYR A 98 -10.55 9.09 -0.39
C TYR A 98 -9.94 7.69 -0.27
N TYR A 99 -10.12 6.81 -1.27
CA TYR A 99 -9.58 5.45 -1.21
C TYR A 99 -8.05 5.43 -1.20
N ARG A 100 -7.40 6.35 -1.91
CA ARG A 100 -5.94 6.47 -1.85
C ARG A 100 -5.45 6.74 -0.43
N VAL A 101 -6.08 7.68 0.27
CA VAL A 101 -5.74 8.01 1.66
C VAL A 101 -6.11 6.86 2.60
N ALA A 102 -7.30 6.26 2.44
CA ALA A 102 -7.72 5.12 3.24
C ALA A 102 -6.74 3.95 3.13
N PHE A 103 -6.30 3.58 1.92
CA PHE A 103 -5.30 2.53 1.73
C PHE A 103 -3.94 2.89 2.32
N HIS A 104 -3.54 4.17 2.29
CA HIS A 104 -2.31 4.60 2.93
C HIS A 104 -2.34 4.33 4.44
N GLU A 105 -3.40 4.75 5.14
CA GLU A 105 -3.54 4.53 6.58
C GLU A 105 -3.73 3.05 6.94
N LEU A 106 -4.48 2.30 6.13
CA LEU A 106 -4.61 0.85 6.31
C LEU A 106 -3.26 0.14 6.12
N THR A 107 -2.39 0.63 5.24
CA THR A 107 -1.04 0.09 5.07
C THR A 107 -0.18 0.33 6.31
N HIS A 108 -0.28 1.48 6.97
CA HIS A 108 0.38 1.70 8.26
C HIS A 108 -0.08 0.66 9.29
N SER A 109 -1.37 0.36 9.34
CA SER A 109 -1.91 -0.61 10.29
C SER A 109 -1.35 -2.02 10.11
N THR A 110 -0.88 -2.41 8.91
CA THR A 110 -0.25 -3.72 8.70
C THR A 110 1.00 -3.92 9.56
N GLY A 111 1.66 -2.84 9.99
CA GLY A 111 2.83 -2.90 10.87
C GLY A 111 2.52 -3.20 12.33
N HIS A 112 1.24 -3.28 12.73
CA HIS A 112 0.86 -3.60 14.11
C HIS A 112 1.38 -4.96 14.57
N LYS A 113 1.66 -5.10 15.89
CA LYS A 113 2.20 -6.32 16.50
C LYS A 113 1.38 -7.58 16.25
N SER A 114 0.07 -7.44 16.08
CA SER A 114 -0.82 -8.58 15.78
C SER A 114 -0.79 -9.01 14.31
N ARG A 115 -0.06 -8.30 13.44
CA ARG A 115 0.06 -8.56 12.00
C ARG A 115 1.53 -8.76 11.60
N LEU A 116 2.16 -7.76 10.98
CA LEU A 116 3.56 -7.90 10.53
C LEU A 116 4.60 -7.48 11.56
N ASP A 117 4.17 -6.92 12.69
CA ASP A 117 5.01 -6.50 13.81
C ASP A 117 6.24 -5.67 13.40
N ARG A 118 6.04 -4.73 12.47
CA ARG A 118 7.14 -3.90 11.97
C ARG A 118 7.53 -2.79 12.92
N PHE A 119 6.62 -2.35 13.80
CA PHE A 119 6.88 -1.24 14.72
C PHE A 119 7.76 -1.65 15.91
N SER A 120 7.69 -2.90 16.38
CA SER A 120 8.56 -3.38 17.44
C SER A 120 10.01 -3.58 16.97
N ARG A 121 10.21 -3.80 15.66
CA ARG A 121 11.54 -3.99 15.05
C ARG A 121 12.20 -2.69 14.62
N ALA A 122 11.49 -1.57 14.58
CA ALA A 122 12.04 -0.27 14.18
C ALA A 122 12.99 0.35 15.20
N SER A 123 13.13 -0.24 16.39
CA SER A 123 14.08 0.20 17.43
C SER A 123 15.51 -0.31 17.24
N PHE A 124 15.83 -0.94 16.11
CA PHE A 124 17.17 -1.48 15.80
C PHE A 124 17.94 -0.70 14.73
N TRP A 125 17.56 0.57 14.46
CA TRP A 125 18.29 1.46 13.54
C TRP A 125 18.77 2.71 14.25
#